data_73b8fb804bf3579f920ec81d9e998a26
#
_entry.id   73b8fb804bf3579f920ec81d9e998a26
#
_cell.length_a   1.000
_cell.length_b   1.000
_cell.length_c   1.000
_cell.angle_alpha   90.00
_cell.angle_beta   90.00
_cell.angle_gamma   90.00
#
_symmetry.space_group_name_H-M   'P 1'
#
loop_
_entity.id
_entity.type
_entity.pdbx_description
1 polymer ?
#
loop_
_entity_poly.entity_id
_entity_poly.type
_entity_poly.pdbx_seq_one_letter_code
_entity_poly.pdbx_strand_id
1 'polypeptide(L)'
;MFFSGISDESGQPIQTQIQAHAELGWKHLELRAVDSVNLTQLSDAAFDAVYAAVTEAGMGVSCFSSAIANWARPVTGDFAVDVEDLKRAIPRMHRFGTPFIRVMSYPNDPKEPVEEREWRREAIRRTKELSRIAEDGGITLVHENCSGWGGLSAENSNILLGEVDSPALKVVFDTGNPVTYGQDAWEYYQTVRKDIVYVHIKDARKVDGQDIYTYCGEGDGCVREIVADLLKTGYDGGFSIEPHLAAVIHTGQKADNARQLYESYTEYGRRLMKLVEEVRGA
;
A
#
# COMPACT_ATOMS: atom_id res chain seq x y z
N MET A 1 3.56 17.59 2.21
CA MET A 1 3.45 16.29 1.52
C MET A 1 4.79 15.87 0.92
N PHE A 2 5.02 14.60 0.72
CA PHE A 2 6.22 14.04 0.12
C PHE A 2 5.87 12.93 -0.89
N PHE A 3 6.84 12.58 -1.74
CA PHE A 3 6.72 11.48 -2.68
C PHE A 3 7.44 10.25 -2.16
N SER A 4 6.89 9.09 -2.47
CA SER A 4 7.41 7.76 -2.18
C SER A 4 6.93 6.76 -3.24
N GLY A 5 7.23 5.49 -3.06
CA GLY A 5 6.72 4.41 -3.88
C GLY A 5 7.01 3.04 -3.30
N ILE A 6 6.18 2.05 -3.64
CA ILE A 6 6.44 0.65 -3.34
C ILE A 6 7.68 0.23 -4.12
N SER A 7 8.80 0.28 -3.44
CA SER A 7 10.12 0.43 -4.06
C SER A 7 10.60 -0.81 -4.83
N ASP A 8 10.17 -2.02 -4.46
CA ASP A 8 10.53 -3.26 -5.15
C ASP A 8 9.88 -3.40 -6.54
N GLU A 9 8.95 -2.50 -6.91
CA GLU A 9 8.48 -2.37 -8.30
C GLU A 9 9.53 -1.75 -9.23
N SER A 10 10.54 -1.08 -8.70
CA SER A 10 11.71 -0.63 -9.49
C SER A 10 12.75 -1.74 -9.70
N GLY A 11 12.73 -2.77 -8.86
CA GLY A 11 13.65 -3.91 -8.87
C GLY A 11 13.85 -4.50 -7.49
N GLN A 12 14.19 -5.79 -7.43
CA GLN A 12 14.25 -6.53 -6.17
C GLN A 12 15.41 -6.15 -5.23
N PRO A 13 16.66 -5.89 -5.72
CA PRO A 13 17.76 -5.51 -4.85
C PRO A 13 17.54 -4.14 -4.19
N ILE A 14 17.86 -4.01 -2.90
CA ILE A 14 17.68 -2.74 -2.16
C ILE A 14 18.44 -1.57 -2.81
N GLN A 15 19.63 -1.81 -3.40
CA GLN A 15 20.40 -0.78 -4.10
C GLN A 15 19.66 -0.23 -5.31
N THR A 16 18.96 -1.09 -6.06
CA THR A 16 18.13 -0.65 -7.20
C THR A 16 16.96 0.22 -6.73
N GLN A 17 16.32 -0.18 -5.62
CA GLN A 17 15.23 0.58 -5.01
C GLN A 17 15.69 1.97 -4.55
N ILE A 18 16.83 2.03 -3.87
CA ILE A 18 17.46 3.28 -3.44
C ILE A 18 17.82 4.16 -4.66
N GLN A 19 18.43 3.56 -5.68
CA GLN A 19 18.83 4.28 -6.89
C GLN A 19 17.64 4.91 -7.61
N ALA A 20 16.53 4.19 -7.75
CA ALA A 20 15.31 4.72 -8.38
C ALA A 20 14.76 5.94 -7.65
N HIS A 21 14.71 5.90 -6.32
CA HIS A 21 14.25 7.02 -5.51
C HIS A 21 15.23 8.19 -5.54
N ALA A 22 16.54 7.93 -5.52
CA ALA A 22 17.56 8.96 -5.65
C ALA A 22 17.49 9.70 -7.01
N GLU A 23 17.26 8.96 -8.11
CA GLU A 23 17.07 9.53 -9.44
C GLU A 23 15.85 10.44 -9.53
N LEU A 24 14.76 10.10 -8.81
CA LEU A 24 13.57 10.93 -8.70
C LEU A 24 13.73 12.11 -7.71
N GLY A 25 14.84 12.19 -7.00
CA GLY A 25 15.05 13.18 -5.94
C GLY A 25 14.24 12.92 -4.68
N TRP A 26 13.68 11.73 -4.52
CA TRP A 26 12.87 11.35 -3.37
C TRP A 26 13.72 10.94 -2.18
N LYS A 27 13.19 11.12 -0.99
CA LYS A 27 13.87 10.83 0.28
C LYS A 27 13.24 9.69 1.08
N HIS A 28 12.13 9.15 0.62
CA HIS A 28 11.39 8.11 1.32
C HIS A 28 11.12 6.94 0.39
N LEU A 29 11.34 5.73 0.89
CA LEU A 29 10.91 4.49 0.26
C LEU A 29 9.67 3.96 1.00
N GLU A 30 8.78 3.31 0.28
CA GLU A 30 7.85 2.37 0.88
C GLU A 30 8.40 0.97 0.66
N LEU A 31 8.77 0.28 1.74
CA LEU A 31 9.41 -1.03 1.66
C LEU A 31 8.38 -2.15 1.75
N ARG A 32 8.28 -2.96 0.67
CA ARG A 32 7.46 -4.17 0.61
C ARG A 32 8.34 -5.43 0.66
N ALA A 33 9.25 -5.56 -0.27
CA ALA A 33 10.15 -6.71 -0.35
C ALA A 33 11.57 -6.32 -0.76
N VAL A 34 12.53 -7.12 -0.34
CA VAL A 34 13.92 -7.08 -0.81
C VAL A 34 14.31 -8.50 -1.21
N ASP A 35 14.86 -8.67 -2.41
CA ASP A 35 15.19 -9.98 -2.98
C ASP A 35 14.03 -10.99 -2.88
N SER A 36 12.80 -10.52 -3.16
CA SER A 36 11.54 -11.27 -3.12
C SER A 36 11.10 -11.76 -1.73
N VAL A 37 11.72 -11.28 -0.66
CA VAL A 37 11.32 -11.56 0.73
C VAL A 37 10.64 -10.34 1.33
N ASN A 38 9.40 -10.50 1.83
CA ASN A 38 8.68 -9.40 2.47
C ASN A 38 9.46 -8.87 3.68
N LEU A 39 9.43 -7.57 3.88
CA LEU A 39 10.20 -6.88 4.91
C LEU A 39 9.95 -7.41 6.33
N THR A 40 8.72 -7.83 6.64
CA THR A 40 8.36 -8.42 7.94
C THR A 40 8.97 -9.81 8.14
N GLN A 41 9.36 -10.49 7.07
CA GLN A 41 9.87 -11.87 7.06
C GLN A 41 11.38 -11.97 6.86
N LEU A 42 12.06 -10.86 6.59
CA LEU A 42 13.51 -10.85 6.52
C LEU A 42 14.12 -11.38 7.82
N SER A 43 15.24 -12.11 7.72
CA SER A 43 16.07 -12.41 8.88
C SER A 43 16.62 -11.10 9.50
N ASP A 44 17.01 -11.12 10.77
CA ASP A 44 17.56 -9.91 11.41
C ASP A 44 18.80 -9.41 10.69
N ALA A 45 19.70 -10.31 10.26
CA ALA A 45 20.90 -9.94 9.51
C ALA A 45 20.55 -9.30 8.13
N ALA A 46 19.55 -9.82 7.42
CA ALA A 46 19.10 -9.23 6.16
C ALA A 46 18.43 -7.87 6.38
N PHE A 47 17.62 -7.74 7.44
CA PHE A 47 17.02 -6.46 7.82
C PHE A 47 18.09 -5.43 8.21
N ASP A 48 19.12 -5.82 8.97
CA ASP A 48 20.22 -4.93 9.35
C ASP A 48 20.97 -4.41 8.11
N ALA A 49 21.18 -5.26 7.09
CA ALA A 49 21.78 -4.84 5.84
C ALA A 49 20.91 -3.84 5.07
N VAL A 50 19.59 -4.07 5.03
CA VAL A 50 18.63 -3.12 4.43
C VAL A 50 18.61 -1.79 5.17
N TYR A 51 18.57 -1.84 6.51
CA TYR A 51 18.61 -0.65 7.35
C TYR A 51 19.86 0.18 7.12
N ALA A 52 21.03 -0.46 7.09
CA ALA A 52 22.30 0.21 6.82
C ALA A 52 22.29 0.87 5.44
N ALA A 53 21.91 0.14 4.39
CA ALA A 53 21.89 0.66 3.02
C ALA A 53 20.98 1.89 2.85
N VAL A 54 19.76 1.85 3.40
CA VAL A 54 18.81 2.97 3.33
C VAL A 54 19.33 4.18 4.11
N THR A 55 19.88 3.94 5.31
CA THR A 55 20.42 5.01 6.17
C THR A 55 21.66 5.66 5.56
N GLU A 56 22.60 4.87 5.02
CA GLU A 56 23.80 5.37 4.33
C GLU A 56 23.45 6.20 3.09
N ALA A 57 22.34 5.88 2.40
CA ALA A 57 21.82 6.67 1.30
C ALA A 57 21.15 7.99 1.76
N GLY A 58 21.03 8.25 3.06
CA GLY A 58 20.36 9.41 3.62
C GLY A 58 18.84 9.42 3.33
N MET A 59 18.24 8.23 3.24
CA MET A 59 16.83 8.04 2.99
C MET A 59 16.09 7.52 4.24
N GLY A 60 14.76 7.75 4.27
CA GLY A 60 13.86 7.19 5.26
C GLY A 60 12.89 6.18 4.65
N VAL A 61 12.13 5.52 5.51
CA VAL A 61 11.03 4.63 5.11
C VAL A 61 9.72 5.24 5.55
N SER A 62 8.82 5.49 4.61
CA SER A 62 7.52 6.12 4.88
C SER A 62 6.47 5.15 5.39
N CYS A 63 6.48 3.92 4.87
CA CYS A 63 5.54 2.87 5.21
C CYS A 63 6.16 1.50 5.01
N PHE A 64 5.79 0.53 5.84
CA PHE A 64 6.06 -0.89 5.64
C PHE A 64 4.88 -1.52 4.89
N SER A 65 5.04 -1.92 3.64
CA SER A 65 4.02 -2.65 2.88
C SER A 65 4.05 -4.14 3.22
N SER A 66 3.43 -4.49 4.34
CA SER A 66 3.43 -5.86 4.86
C SER A 66 2.54 -6.81 4.05
N ALA A 67 2.70 -8.11 4.30
CA ALA A 67 1.80 -9.15 3.81
C ALA A 67 0.65 -9.46 4.80
N ILE A 68 0.50 -8.70 5.88
CA ILE A 68 -0.52 -8.92 6.90
C ILE A 68 -1.91 -8.79 6.27
N ALA A 69 -2.72 -9.85 6.42
CA ALA A 69 -4.10 -9.92 5.92
C ALA A 69 -4.27 -9.74 4.40
N ASN A 70 -3.20 -9.90 3.60
CA ASN A 70 -3.22 -9.69 2.15
C ASN A 70 -3.92 -10.82 1.37
N TRP A 71 -3.91 -10.73 0.04
CA TRP A 71 -4.54 -11.70 -0.88
C TRP A 71 -4.09 -13.16 -0.70
N ALA A 72 -2.90 -13.39 -0.15
CA ALA A 72 -2.34 -14.73 0.09
C ALA A 72 -2.68 -15.28 1.49
N ARG A 73 -3.36 -14.51 2.33
CA ARG A 73 -3.70 -14.87 3.70
C ARG A 73 -5.22 -14.85 3.90
N PRO A 74 -5.93 -15.93 3.49
CA PRO A 74 -7.38 -16.01 3.61
C PRO A 74 -7.85 -15.99 5.06
N VAL A 75 -9.10 -15.62 5.26
CA VAL A 75 -9.72 -15.54 6.60
C VAL A 75 -9.72 -16.88 7.34
N THR A 76 -9.63 -18.00 6.64
CA THR A 76 -9.49 -19.36 7.20
C THR A 76 -8.06 -19.71 7.64
N GLY A 77 -7.06 -18.90 7.22
CA GLY A 77 -5.65 -19.13 7.54
C GLY A 77 -5.29 -18.87 9.00
N ASP A 78 -4.08 -19.29 9.39
CA ASP A 78 -3.58 -19.13 10.76
C ASP A 78 -3.29 -17.63 11.05
N PHE A 79 -4.07 -17.07 11.94
CA PHE A 79 -3.93 -15.68 12.36
C PHE A 79 -2.63 -15.39 13.13
N ALA A 80 -2.04 -16.39 13.77
CA ALA A 80 -0.80 -16.20 14.52
C ALA A 80 0.34 -15.70 13.63
N VAL A 81 0.35 -16.06 12.34
CA VAL A 81 1.34 -15.59 11.37
C VAL A 81 1.32 -14.06 11.23
N ASP A 82 0.13 -13.47 11.18
CA ASP A 82 -0.02 -12.00 11.06
C ASP A 82 0.37 -11.30 12.36
N VAL A 83 0.02 -11.87 13.50
CA VAL A 83 0.41 -11.36 14.82
C VAL A 83 1.93 -11.36 14.99
N GLU A 84 2.60 -12.43 14.58
CA GLU A 84 4.06 -12.55 14.66
C GLU A 84 4.75 -11.58 13.70
N ASP A 85 4.24 -11.43 12.46
CA ASP A 85 4.77 -10.47 11.51
C ASP A 85 4.65 -9.04 12.03
N LEU A 86 3.50 -8.68 12.64
CA LEU A 86 3.31 -7.36 13.23
C LEU A 86 4.26 -7.11 14.41
N LYS A 87 4.38 -8.07 15.32
CA LYS A 87 5.30 -7.98 16.46
C LYS A 87 6.76 -7.85 16.04
N ARG A 88 7.15 -8.51 14.94
CA ARG A 88 8.49 -8.39 14.36
C ARG A 88 8.69 -7.05 13.67
N ALA A 89 7.65 -6.51 13.02
CA ALA A 89 7.70 -5.24 12.33
C ALA A 89 7.88 -4.05 13.28
N ILE A 90 7.19 -4.01 14.42
CA ILE A 90 7.19 -2.87 15.36
C ILE A 90 8.61 -2.39 15.73
N PRO A 91 9.52 -3.21 16.27
CA PRO A 91 10.88 -2.74 16.59
C PRO A 91 11.65 -2.30 15.36
N ARG A 92 11.40 -2.89 14.19
CA ARG A 92 12.03 -2.51 12.92
C ARG A 92 11.53 -1.14 12.43
N MET A 93 10.23 -0.88 12.59
CA MET A 93 9.61 0.41 12.28
C MET A 93 10.19 1.52 13.18
N HIS A 94 10.34 1.25 14.47
CA HIS A 94 10.97 2.19 15.41
C HIS A 94 12.39 2.57 15.03
N ARG A 95 13.18 1.61 14.52
CA ARG A 95 14.55 1.89 14.05
C ARG A 95 14.58 2.87 12.88
N PHE A 96 13.62 2.78 11.95
CA PHE A 96 13.48 3.73 10.83
C PHE A 96 12.73 5.01 11.20
N GLY A 97 12.05 5.05 12.33
CA GLY A 97 11.10 6.12 12.65
C GLY A 97 9.85 6.10 11.77
N THR A 98 9.50 4.93 11.21
CA THR A 98 8.37 4.74 10.30
C THR A 98 7.08 4.58 11.10
N PRO A 99 6.06 5.45 10.89
CA PRO A 99 4.83 5.37 11.68
C PRO A 99 3.80 4.38 11.12
N PHE A 100 3.87 4.02 9.84
CA PHE A 100 2.83 3.31 9.11
C PHE A 100 3.25 1.91 8.70
N ILE A 101 2.32 0.96 8.85
CA ILE A 101 2.40 -0.38 8.26
C ILE A 101 1.09 -0.69 7.54
N ARG A 102 1.19 -1.03 6.25
CA ARG A 102 0.03 -1.40 5.45
C ARG A 102 -0.46 -2.79 5.84
N VAL A 103 -1.78 -2.89 5.99
CA VAL A 103 -2.53 -4.15 6.17
C VAL A 103 -3.72 -4.19 5.21
N MET A 104 -4.21 -5.38 4.93
CA MET A 104 -5.49 -5.59 4.26
C MET A 104 -6.52 -6.18 5.24
N SER A 105 -7.55 -6.88 4.76
CA SER A 105 -8.64 -7.34 5.61
C SER A 105 -9.11 -8.76 5.30
N TYR A 106 -8.17 -9.65 4.98
CA TYR A 106 -8.37 -11.07 4.77
C TYR A 106 -9.35 -11.41 3.63
N PRO A 107 -8.90 -11.91 2.49
CA PRO A 107 -9.80 -12.44 1.46
C PRO A 107 -10.55 -13.67 1.98
N ASN A 108 -11.72 -13.94 1.40
CA ASN A 108 -12.38 -15.21 1.60
C ASN A 108 -11.58 -16.32 0.91
N ASP A 109 -11.57 -17.51 1.47
CA ASP A 109 -10.83 -18.63 0.87
C ASP A 109 -11.60 -19.14 -0.36
N PRO A 110 -11.01 -19.10 -1.57
CA PRO A 110 -11.70 -19.59 -2.75
C PRO A 110 -11.92 -21.11 -2.77
N LYS A 111 -11.18 -21.86 -1.95
CA LYS A 111 -11.31 -23.34 -1.85
C LYS A 111 -12.30 -23.75 -0.77
N GLU A 112 -12.33 -23.00 0.32
CA GLU A 112 -13.18 -23.25 1.48
C GLU A 112 -13.86 -21.93 1.91
N PRO A 113 -14.75 -21.39 1.07
CA PRO A 113 -15.36 -20.09 1.35
C PRO A 113 -16.26 -20.17 2.58
N VAL A 114 -16.10 -19.19 3.45
CA VAL A 114 -17.03 -18.99 4.58
C VAL A 114 -18.16 -18.04 4.19
N GLU A 115 -19.30 -18.17 4.86
CA GLU A 115 -20.45 -17.30 4.67
C GLU A 115 -20.08 -15.84 4.94
N GLU A 116 -20.69 -14.90 4.20
CA GLU A 116 -20.40 -13.45 4.26
C GLU A 116 -20.42 -12.91 5.70
N ARG A 117 -21.39 -13.29 6.51
CA ARG A 117 -21.51 -12.88 7.90
C ARG A 117 -20.32 -13.35 8.76
N GLU A 118 -19.86 -14.56 8.51
CA GLU A 118 -18.70 -15.14 9.20
C GLU A 118 -17.42 -14.47 8.78
N TRP A 119 -17.26 -14.29 7.47
CA TRP A 119 -16.10 -13.58 6.88
C TRP A 119 -15.97 -12.18 7.49
N ARG A 120 -17.04 -11.38 7.45
CA ARG A 120 -17.09 -10.06 8.08
C ARG A 120 -16.67 -10.11 9.54
N ARG A 121 -17.31 -10.99 10.32
CA ARG A 121 -17.06 -11.11 11.76
C ARG A 121 -15.60 -11.38 12.07
N GLU A 122 -15.01 -12.34 11.37
CA GLU A 122 -13.63 -12.76 11.60
C GLU A 122 -12.62 -11.72 11.11
N ALA A 123 -12.85 -11.10 9.96
CA ALA A 123 -12.01 -10.02 9.47
C ALA A 123 -11.96 -8.84 10.46
N ILE A 124 -13.11 -8.42 10.98
CA ILE A 124 -13.20 -7.35 11.98
C ILE A 124 -12.52 -7.77 13.29
N ARG A 125 -12.76 -9.00 13.77
CA ARG A 125 -12.14 -9.52 15.00
C ARG A 125 -10.61 -9.49 14.92
N ARG A 126 -10.05 -10.00 13.81
CA ARG A 126 -8.59 -10.02 13.59
C ARG A 126 -8.02 -8.61 13.47
N THR A 127 -8.68 -7.72 12.74
CA THR A 127 -8.25 -6.33 12.62
C THR A 127 -8.26 -5.61 13.97
N LYS A 128 -9.26 -5.84 14.83
CA LYS A 128 -9.29 -5.32 16.22
C LYS A 128 -8.07 -5.76 17.02
N GLU A 129 -7.73 -7.04 16.97
CA GLU A 129 -6.58 -7.57 17.70
C GLU A 129 -5.25 -6.98 17.17
N LEU A 130 -5.09 -6.88 15.85
CA LEU A 130 -3.93 -6.24 15.24
C LEU A 130 -3.84 -4.75 15.61
N SER A 131 -4.98 -4.04 15.63
CA SER A 131 -5.03 -2.63 16.03
C SER A 131 -4.61 -2.42 17.47
N ARG A 132 -5.05 -3.30 18.38
CA ARG A 132 -4.62 -3.28 19.80
C ARG A 132 -3.10 -3.46 19.91
N ILE A 133 -2.52 -4.42 19.18
CA ILE A 133 -1.06 -4.63 19.17
C ILE A 133 -0.34 -3.40 18.62
N ALA A 134 -0.90 -2.75 17.61
CA ALA A 134 -0.34 -1.54 17.02
C ALA A 134 -0.40 -0.35 18.00
N GLU A 135 -1.50 -0.17 18.73
CA GLU A 135 -1.63 0.83 19.79
C GLU A 135 -0.57 0.63 20.87
N ASP A 136 -0.47 -0.61 21.42
CA ASP A 136 0.53 -0.97 22.42
C ASP A 136 1.96 -0.73 21.89
N GLY A 137 2.17 -0.93 20.58
CA GLY A 137 3.44 -0.72 19.88
C GLY A 137 3.71 0.72 19.45
N GLY A 138 2.77 1.66 19.61
CA GLY A 138 2.92 3.05 19.21
C GLY A 138 3.09 3.26 17.69
N ILE A 139 2.45 2.42 16.88
CA ILE A 139 2.44 2.50 15.41
C ILE A 139 1.00 2.54 14.88
N THR A 140 0.85 2.86 13.59
CA THR A 140 -0.46 2.93 12.93
C THR A 140 -0.56 1.90 11.81
N LEU A 141 -1.59 1.06 11.86
CA LEU A 141 -2.02 0.24 10.73
C LEU A 141 -2.70 1.14 9.70
N VAL A 142 -2.30 1.05 8.45
CA VAL A 142 -2.99 1.70 7.35
C VAL A 142 -3.65 0.63 6.49
N HIS A 143 -4.99 0.57 6.57
CA HIS A 143 -5.80 -0.39 5.82
C HIS A 143 -5.91 0.04 4.37
N GLU A 144 -5.55 -0.86 3.45
CA GLU A 144 -5.65 -0.63 2.01
C GLU A 144 -7.00 -1.10 1.48
N ASN A 145 -7.64 -0.28 0.65
CA ASN A 145 -8.80 -0.64 -0.15
C ASN A 145 -8.41 -1.60 -1.29
N CYS A 146 -8.15 -2.84 -0.91
CA CYS A 146 -7.70 -3.92 -1.77
C CYS A 146 -8.48 -5.21 -1.45
N SER A 147 -7.94 -6.38 -1.75
CA SER A 147 -8.53 -7.66 -1.41
C SER A 147 -8.81 -7.81 0.10
N GLY A 148 -9.82 -8.59 0.43
CA GLY A 148 -10.27 -8.78 1.81
C GLY A 148 -11.56 -8.04 2.10
N TRP A 149 -12.27 -8.50 3.13
CA TRP A 149 -13.65 -8.07 3.38
C TRP A 149 -13.82 -6.55 3.44
N GLY A 150 -12.98 -5.87 4.22
CA GLY A 150 -13.08 -4.42 4.39
C GLY A 150 -12.66 -3.60 3.17
N GLY A 151 -11.82 -4.16 2.27
CA GLY A 151 -11.29 -3.43 1.12
C GLY A 151 -12.17 -3.53 -0.13
N LEU A 152 -13.11 -4.49 -0.19
CA LEU A 152 -13.90 -4.76 -1.38
C LEU A 152 -14.96 -3.70 -1.69
N SER A 153 -15.32 -2.85 -0.75
CA SER A 153 -16.22 -1.72 -1.00
C SER A 153 -15.97 -0.58 -0.01
N ALA A 154 -16.36 0.61 -0.41
CA ALA A 154 -16.32 1.80 0.44
C ALA A 154 -17.17 1.62 1.71
N GLU A 155 -18.34 0.97 1.59
CA GLU A 155 -19.20 0.64 2.71
C GLU A 155 -18.52 -0.30 3.70
N ASN A 156 -17.90 -1.38 3.20
CA ASN A 156 -17.19 -2.34 4.04
C ASN A 156 -15.99 -1.69 4.75
N SER A 157 -15.25 -0.83 4.06
CA SER A 157 -14.16 -0.06 4.68
C SER A 157 -14.67 0.82 5.81
N ASN A 158 -15.75 1.55 5.59
CA ASN A 158 -16.34 2.40 6.62
C ASN A 158 -16.88 1.61 7.82
N ILE A 159 -17.49 0.45 7.57
CA ILE A 159 -17.93 -0.47 8.63
C ILE A 159 -16.72 -1.01 9.41
N LEU A 160 -15.67 -1.45 8.71
CA LEU A 160 -14.45 -1.96 9.35
C LEU A 160 -13.84 -0.92 10.29
N LEU A 161 -13.65 0.31 9.81
CA LEU A 161 -13.11 1.42 10.59
C LEU A 161 -13.98 1.73 11.81
N GLY A 162 -15.31 1.83 11.60
CA GLY A 162 -16.25 2.13 12.68
C GLY A 162 -16.39 1.04 13.71
N GLU A 163 -16.37 -0.25 13.32
CA GLU A 163 -16.47 -1.36 14.27
C GLU A 163 -15.14 -1.65 14.98
N VAL A 164 -14.00 -1.43 14.33
CA VAL A 164 -12.68 -1.54 14.99
C VAL A 164 -12.50 -0.41 16.00
N ASP A 165 -12.88 0.81 15.64
CA ASP A 165 -12.87 2.02 16.51
C ASP A 165 -11.54 2.21 17.24
N SER A 166 -10.42 2.19 16.49
CA SER A 166 -9.07 2.34 17.04
C SER A 166 -8.35 3.53 16.44
N PRO A 167 -7.68 4.35 17.24
CA PRO A 167 -6.84 5.43 16.72
C PRO A 167 -5.64 4.92 15.91
N ALA A 168 -5.23 3.66 16.14
CA ALA A 168 -4.14 2.99 15.42
C ALA A 168 -4.59 2.33 14.11
N LEU A 169 -5.86 2.49 13.68
CA LEU A 169 -6.33 2.06 12.37
C LEU A 169 -6.72 3.26 11.52
N LYS A 170 -6.03 3.45 10.40
CA LYS A 170 -6.26 4.50 9.41
C LYS A 170 -6.32 3.89 8.02
N VAL A 171 -6.43 4.73 7.00
CA VAL A 171 -6.54 4.32 5.60
C VAL A 171 -5.29 4.71 4.83
N VAL A 172 -4.71 3.75 4.10
CA VAL A 172 -3.98 4.03 2.88
C VAL A 172 -4.95 3.85 1.72
N PHE A 173 -5.22 4.92 1.00
CA PHE A 173 -6.14 4.88 -0.14
C PHE A 173 -5.36 4.65 -1.43
N ASP A 174 -5.66 3.53 -2.09
CA ASP A 174 -5.17 3.24 -3.43
C ASP A 174 -6.18 3.73 -4.48
N THR A 175 -5.73 4.57 -5.40
CA THR A 175 -6.59 5.21 -6.40
C THR A 175 -7.02 4.27 -7.53
N GLY A 176 -6.25 3.23 -7.84
CA GLY A 176 -6.52 2.30 -8.94
C GLY A 176 -7.33 1.07 -8.52
N ASN A 177 -7.24 0.64 -7.26
CA ASN A 177 -7.95 -0.55 -6.80
C ASN A 177 -9.47 -0.49 -6.99
N PRO A 178 -10.18 0.63 -6.73
CA PRO A 178 -11.61 0.70 -7.00
C PRO A 178 -11.96 0.33 -8.44
N VAL A 179 -11.20 0.80 -9.42
CA VAL A 179 -11.41 0.49 -10.84
C VAL A 179 -11.31 -1.01 -11.10
N THR A 180 -10.28 -1.66 -10.56
CA THR A 180 -10.06 -3.11 -10.75
C THR A 180 -11.16 -3.95 -10.09
N TYR A 181 -11.74 -3.47 -8.98
CA TYR A 181 -12.90 -4.10 -8.32
C TYR A 181 -14.25 -3.62 -8.86
N GLY A 182 -14.28 -2.82 -9.94
CA GLY A 182 -15.52 -2.38 -10.58
C GLY A 182 -16.30 -1.33 -9.81
N GLN A 183 -15.62 -0.53 -9.01
CA GLN A 183 -16.18 0.55 -8.20
C GLN A 183 -15.78 1.91 -8.75
N ASP A 184 -16.56 2.94 -8.40
CA ASP A 184 -16.22 4.33 -8.66
C ASP A 184 -15.13 4.81 -7.68
N ALA A 185 -13.99 5.23 -8.22
CA ALA A 185 -12.84 5.63 -7.41
C ALA A 185 -13.10 6.93 -6.63
N TRP A 186 -13.86 7.86 -7.21
CA TRP A 186 -14.19 9.11 -6.55
C TRP A 186 -15.20 8.91 -5.40
N GLU A 187 -16.24 8.11 -5.62
CA GLU A 187 -17.22 7.78 -4.59
C GLU A 187 -16.58 7.03 -3.42
N TYR A 188 -15.70 6.07 -3.73
CA TYR A 188 -14.94 5.36 -2.69
C TYR A 188 -14.07 6.32 -1.88
N TYR A 189 -13.27 7.13 -2.57
CA TYR A 189 -12.43 8.14 -1.94
C TYR A 189 -13.23 9.04 -0.99
N GLN A 190 -14.35 9.60 -1.45
CA GLN A 190 -15.17 10.48 -0.63
C GLN A 190 -15.69 9.81 0.65
N THR A 191 -16.01 8.53 0.59
CA THR A 191 -16.52 7.75 1.73
C THR A 191 -15.48 7.60 2.84
N VAL A 192 -14.21 7.35 2.49
CA VAL A 192 -13.13 7.07 3.45
C VAL A 192 -12.21 8.26 3.72
N ARG A 193 -12.40 9.38 3.01
CA ARG A 193 -11.50 10.54 2.95
C ARG A 193 -11.01 11.04 4.29
N LYS A 194 -11.87 11.08 5.31
CA LYS A 194 -11.54 11.59 6.65
C LYS A 194 -10.49 10.75 7.41
N ASP A 195 -10.34 9.49 7.03
CA ASP A 195 -9.44 8.54 7.68
C ASP A 195 -8.16 8.28 6.87
N ILE A 196 -8.03 8.91 5.68
CA ILE A 196 -6.85 8.78 4.82
C ILE A 196 -5.66 9.51 5.43
N VAL A 197 -4.59 8.77 5.68
CA VAL A 197 -3.31 9.30 6.16
C VAL A 197 -2.16 9.03 5.18
N TYR A 198 -2.37 8.14 4.21
CA TYR A 198 -1.39 7.76 3.20
C TYR A 198 -2.10 7.40 1.88
N VAL A 199 -1.46 7.62 0.74
CA VAL A 199 -2.09 7.38 -0.56
C VAL A 199 -1.17 6.56 -1.46
N HIS A 200 -1.71 5.48 -2.03
CA HIS A 200 -1.12 4.78 -3.15
C HIS A 200 -1.64 5.38 -4.45
N ILE A 201 -0.72 5.80 -5.30
CA ILE A 201 -1.04 6.30 -6.63
C ILE A 201 -0.83 5.17 -7.64
N LYS A 202 -1.93 4.59 -8.03
CA LYS A 202 -2.08 3.60 -9.09
C LYS A 202 -3.18 4.05 -10.02
N ASP A 203 -3.12 3.73 -11.29
CA ASP A 203 -4.21 4.04 -12.21
C ASP A 203 -4.46 2.87 -13.14
N ALA A 204 -5.72 2.67 -13.48
CA ALA A 204 -6.17 1.58 -14.31
C ALA A 204 -7.45 1.97 -15.07
N ARG A 205 -7.74 1.22 -16.13
CA ARG A 205 -9.04 1.23 -16.81
C ARG A 205 -9.48 -0.20 -17.12
N LYS A 206 -10.77 -0.41 -17.29
CA LYS A 206 -11.29 -1.68 -17.81
C LYS A 206 -11.47 -1.59 -19.32
N VAL A 207 -10.86 -2.54 -20.05
CA VAL A 207 -11.03 -2.70 -21.50
C VAL A 207 -11.46 -4.14 -21.77
N ASP A 208 -12.63 -4.33 -22.33
CA ASP A 208 -13.20 -5.66 -22.62
C ASP A 208 -13.20 -6.60 -21.40
N GLY A 209 -13.44 -6.04 -20.21
CA GLY A 209 -13.48 -6.78 -18.93
C GLY A 209 -12.11 -7.09 -18.33
N GLN A 210 -11.02 -6.63 -18.96
CA GLN A 210 -9.67 -6.79 -18.46
C GLN A 210 -9.17 -5.49 -17.79
N ASP A 211 -8.40 -5.65 -16.71
CA ASP A 211 -7.75 -4.53 -16.05
C ASP A 211 -6.47 -4.16 -16.82
N ILE A 212 -6.42 -2.91 -17.27
CA ILE A 212 -5.25 -2.34 -17.94
C ILE A 212 -4.69 -1.23 -17.05
N TYR A 213 -3.52 -1.48 -16.49
CA TYR A 213 -2.82 -0.46 -15.70
C TYR A 213 -2.23 0.61 -16.61
N THR A 214 -2.34 1.86 -16.18
CA THR A 214 -1.93 3.05 -16.94
C THR A 214 -1.04 3.95 -16.09
N TYR A 215 -0.42 4.94 -16.73
CA TYR A 215 0.21 6.02 -15.95
C TYR A 215 -0.86 6.84 -15.22
N CYS A 216 -0.44 7.45 -14.10
CA CYS A 216 -1.33 8.26 -13.26
C CYS A 216 -2.01 9.39 -14.04
N GLY A 217 -3.33 9.49 -13.93
CA GLY A 217 -4.17 10.42 -14.65
C GLY A 217 -4.54 10.02 -16.07
N GLU A 218 -4.16 8.81 -16.52
CA GLU A 218 -4.52 8.27 -17.84
C GLU A 218 -5.59 7.16 -17.76
N GLY A 219 -5.97 6.74 -16.56
CA GLY A 219 -6.99 5.73 -16.30
C GLY A 219 -8.29 6.32 -15.77
N ASP A 220 -9.06 5.48 -15.09
CA ASP A 220 -10.37 5.79 -14.51
C ASP A 220 -10.32 5.96 -12.97
N GLY A 221 -9.09 5.98 -12.38
CA GLY A 221 -8.84 6.09 -10.93
C GLY A 221 -9.06 7.48 -10.34
N CYS A 222 -9.53 8.47 -11.13
CA CYS A 222 -9.74 9.85 -10.69
C CYS A 222 -8.54 10.48 -9.98
N VAL A 223 -7.31 10.08 -10.39
CA VAL A 223 -6.07 10.46 -9.70
C VAL A 223 -5.92 11.97 -9.59
N ARG A 224 -6.19 12.72 -10.66
CA ARG A 224 -6.05 14.18 -10.70
C ARG A 224 -7.01 14.86 -9.73
N GLU A 225 -8.27 14.44 -9.73
CA GLU A 225 -9.34 14.97 -8.89
C GLU A 225 -9.07 14.69 -7.40
N ILE A 226 -8.64 13.46 -7.09
CA ILE A 226 -8.31 13.03 -5.73
C ILE A 226 -7.09 13.80 -5.20
N VAL A 227 -6.02 13.92 -5.99
CA VAL A 227 -4.84 14.70 -5.62
C VAL A 227 -5.21 16.18 -5.39
N ALA A 228 -6.05 16.75 -6.26
CA ALA A 228 -6.51 18.14 -6.13
C ALA A 228 -7.30 18.37 -4.84
N ASP A 229 -8.25 17.48 -4.52
CA ASP A 229 -9.05 17.60 -3.31
C ASP A 229 -8.22 17.40 -2.04
N LEU A 230 -7.31 16.42 -2.02
CA LEU A 230 -6.39 16.20 -0.91
C LEU A 230 -5.51 17.42 -0.64
N LEU A 231 -4.89 17.98 -1.67
CA LEU A 231 -4.06 19.18 -1.53
C LEU A 231 -4.87 20.40 -1.06
N LYS A 232 -6.07 20.59 -1.60
CA LYS A 232 -7.00 21.66 -1.21
C LYS A 232 -7.42 21.54 0.26
N THR A 233 -7.55 20.34 0.78
CA THR A 233 -7.95 20.06 2.16
C THR A 233 -6.79 20.02 3.14
N GLY A 234 -5.56 20.31 2.68
CA GLY A 234 -4.38 20.41 3.54
C GLY A 234 -3.67 19.09 3.81
N TYR A 235 -3.88 18.08 2.97
CA TYR A 235 -3.16 16.82 3.07
C TYR A 235 -1.64 17.05 2.97
N ASP A 236 -0.89 16.58 3.94
CA ASP A 236 0.57 16.70 4.02
C ASP A 236 1.30 15.35 4.06
N GLY A 237 0.57 14.24 3.91
CA GLY A 237 1.07 12.89 3.90
C GLY A 237 1.86 12.50 2.64
N GLY A 238 2.08 11.20 2.46
CA GLY A 238 2.81 10.63 1.33
C GLY A 238 1.92 10.31 0.13
N PHE A 239 2.40 10.64 -1.07
CA PHE A 239 1.94 10.06 -2.32
C PHE A 239 2.95 9.00 -2.74
N SER A 240 2.55 7.74 -2.67
CA SER A 240 3.40 6.57 -2.92
C SER A 240 2.95 5.85 -4.20
N ILE A 241 3.82 5.75 -5.20
CA ILE A 241 3.45 5.09 -6.45
C ILE A 241 3.41 3.56 -6.31
N GLU A 242 2.42 2.95 -6.96
CA GLU A 242 2.29 1.51 -7.17
C GLU A 242 1.94 1.23 -8.65
N PRO A 243 2.90 1.33 -9.58
CA PRO A 243 2.63 1.41 -11.02
C PRO A 243 1.93 0.21 -11.64
N HIS A 244 2.29 -1.01 -11.28
CA HIS A 244 1.83 -2.27 -11.90
C HIS A 244 1.99 -2.34 -13.44
N LEU A 245 2.78 -1.45 -14.05
CA LEU A 245 2.91 -1.37 -15.51
C LEU A 245 3.76 -2.50 -16.11
N ALA A 246 4.89 -2.80 -15.50
CA ALA A 246 5.82 -3.80 -16.01
C ALA A 246 5.66 -5.17 -15.34
N ALA A 247 5.19 -5.19 -14.08
CA ALA A 247 4.92 -6.42 -13.35
C ALA A 247 3.73 -6.22 -12.41
N VAL A 248 2.91 -7.24 -12.28
CA VAL A 248 1.77 -7.28 -11.36
C VAL A 248 1.95 -8.45 -10.41
N ILE A 249 2.39 -8.18 -9.20
CA ILE A 249 2.86 -9.21 -8.25
C ILE A 249 1.75 -10.21 -7.90
N HIS A 250 0.55 -9.74 -7.62
CA HIS A 250 -0.57 -10.60 -7.22
C HIS A 250 -1.13 -11.47 -8.35
N THR A 251 -0.89 -11.15 -9.62
CA THR A 251 -1.28 -11.97 -10.78
C THR A 251 -0.14 -12.85 -11.29
N GLY A 252 1.09 -12.65 -10.78
CA GLY A 252 2.28 -13.34 -11.24
C GLY A 252 2.82 -12.83 -12.57
N GLN A 253 2.30 -11.73 -13.12
CA GLN A 253 2.86 -11.07 -14.30
C GLN A 253 4.25 -10.56 -13.97
N LYS A 254 5.24 -10.93 -14.81
CA LYS A 254 6.64 -10.54 -14.67
C LYS A 254 7.04 -9.59 -15.77
N ALA A 255 7.93 -8.65 -15.44
CA ALA A 255 8.60 -7.83 -16.44
C ALA A 255 9.51 -8.68 -17.33
N ASP A 256 9.72 -8.25 -18.56
CA ASP A 256 10.63 -8.90 -19.49
C ASP A 256 12.08 -8.85 -19.00
N ASN A 257 12.45 -7.77 -18.31
CA ASN A 257 13.78 -7.60 -17.71
C ASN A 257 13.79 -6.51 -16.61
N ALA A 258 14.87 -6.49 -15.82
CA ALA A 258 15.06 -5.54 -14.72
C ALA A 258 15.10 -4.06 -15.19
N ARG A 259 15.56 -3.80 -16.41
CA ARG A 259 15.61 -2.45 -16.98
C ARG A 259 14.21 -1.89 -17.20
N GLN A 260 13.27 -2.71 -17.69
CA GLN A 260 11.89 -2.32 -17.91
C GLN A 260 11.19 -1.95 -16.59
N LEU A 261 11.42 -2.71 -15.50
CA LEU A 261 10.92 -2.38 -14.17
C LEU A 261 11.41 -0.99 -13.73
N TYR A 262 12.71 -0.78 -13.79
CA TYR A 262 13.33 0.47 -13.36
C TYR A 262 12.85 1.68 -14.16
N GLU A 263 12.85 1.58 -15.50
CA GLU A 263 12.44 2.67 -16.40
C GLU A 263 10.94 3.00 -16.25
N SER A 264 10.06 1.99 -16.17
CA SER A 264 8.62 2.23 -15.97
C SER A 264 8.32 2.86 -14.62
N TYR A 265 9.00 2.42 -13.56
CA TYR A 265 8.86 2.97 -12.23
C TYR A 265 9.30 4.44 -12.14
N THR A 266 10.49 4.75 -12.64
CA THR A 266 11.03 6.12 -12.60
C THR A 266 10.23 7.06 -13.50
N GLU A 267 9.77 6.60 -14.67
CA GLU A 267 8.88 7.38 -15.52
C GLU A 267 7.52 7.65 -14.83
N TYR A 268 6.96 6.66 -14.14
CA TYR A 268 5.72 6.86 -13.37
C TYR A 268 5.90 7.94 -12.30
N GLY A 269 7.00 7.89 -11.58
CA GLY A 269 7.34 8.90 -10.57
C GLY A 269 7.46 10.32 -11.15
N ARG A 270 8.11 10.49 -12.32
CA ARG A 270 8.20 11.79 -13.00
C ARG A 270 6.83 12.32 -13.41
N ARG A 271 5.96 11.45 -13.92
CA ARG A 271 4.59 11.83 -14.30
C ARG A 271 3.74 12.22 -13.10
N LEU A 272 3.86 11.52 -11.98
CA LEU A 272 3.19 11.91 -10.75
C LEU A 272 3.65 13.28 -10.26
N MET A 273 4.96 13.54 -10.22
CA MET A 273 5.49 14.85 -9.82
C MET A 273 4.93 15.97 -10.70
N LYS A 274 4.90 15.77 -12.02
CA LYS A 274 4.33 16.71 -12.98
C LYS A 274 2.83 16.93 -12.74
N LEU A 275 2.05 15.87 -12.55
CA LEU A 275 0.61 15.96 -12.24
C LEU A 275 0.35 16.79 -10.98
N VAL A 276 1.11 16.53 -9.92
CA VAL A 276 0.99 17.28 -8.66
C VAL A 276 1.35 18.76 -8.84
N GLU A 277 2.38 19.07 -9.63
CA GLU A 277 2.78 20.46 -9.93
C GLU A 277 1.68 21.18 -10.73
N GLU A 278 1.11 20.54 -11.75
CA GLU A 278 -0.01 21.09 -12.54
C GLU A 278 -1.23 21.38 -11.65
N VAL A 279 -1.57 20.45 -10.74
CA VAL A 279 -2.70 20.61 -9.82
C VAL A 279 -2.46 21.75 -8.82
N ARG A 280 -1.23 21.97 -8.39
CA ARG A 280 -0.88 23.09 -7.49
C ARG A 280 -0.86 24.46 -8.17
N GLY A 281 -0.62 24.48 -9.48
CA GLY A 281 -0.57 25.71 -10.26
C GLY A 281 -1.93 26.15 -10.81
N ALA A 282 -2.94 25.30 -10.71
CA ALA A 282 -4.29 25.55 -11.19
C ALA A 282 -5.16 26.16 -10.08
#